data_74d1516cd365afe49f7a5fa1d3739daa
#
_entry.id   74d1516cd365afe49f7a5fa1d3739daa
#
_cell.length_a   1.000
_cell.length_b   1.000
_cell.length_c   1.000
_cell.angle_alpha   90.00
_cell.angle_beta   90.00
_cell.angle_gamma   90.00
#
_symmetry.space_group_name_H-M   'P 1'
#
loop_
_entity.id
_entity.type
_entity.pdbx_description
1 polymer ?
#
loop_
_entity_poly.entity_id
_entity_poly.type
_entity_poly.pdbx_seq_one_letter_code
_entity_poly.pdbx_strand_id
1 'polypeptide(L)'
;MEVKRDENGVIMPIRTYSAEAEGVHPKKSFNAVVKSRDINAVANGSVDDETDEAAAQGSTKAIGSEEIAKARSVLNDYIASKKSYDVRYKNNFDTYNLLYTDNDKPKKYKSEDGSIRNELIPKRMGGQTLNVIMNKHADLMDNFPEPVFLPRARDDEETAKMLNSVMPCVLERNGFLQVYSEVNTDKLVGGTGAYAVVWNGKKDNGVGDVEICKADILSLFWEPFIEDIQDSRNVFYVRLYDLEEVKEMYPQLEDVSSSTMGLENYRTYDNSNKENGKAAVIDWYYKKNGVLHFVKFCGEKVLEATENEPEKYPNGLYNHGLYPFFLDPLFKLRDTPAGFSFVDICRSCQSNLDELKRDILKNIKVNSQTRSIINSNAGLNIADLNDLSKDFIEAQSVENATKPFETKDIAAGALNMYNALINEIKETTGTNDASNGASSAGVTSGSAIAALQEAGGKISRDINKSGYHIFTEICSCIIELMRQFYTLPRFYRITGEDNKTEYIDFDNSQLMKQQTDESGQIFDRMPIFDIKVKAQKASPFATAASNEMMMNLYKLGFFNPQNADSALIALEGMSFEGKTKVEEMIKKNQTLEQTVQELYNKNQMMSEMLANKEAVNQNPMQARNNAVMNGGAAV
;
A
#
# COMPACT_ATOMS: atom_id res chain seq x y z
N MET A 1 -8.27 -38.92 -20.95
CA MET A 1 -8.58 -38.99 -19.50
C MET A 1 -9.35 -40.31 -19.29
N GLU A 2 -8.71 -41.32 -18.79
CA GLU A 2 -9.36 -42.58 -18.44
C GLU A 2 -10.01 -42.45 -17.07
N VAL A 3 -11.33 -42.61 -17.03
CA VAL A 3 -12.12 -42.62 -15.80
C VAL A 3 -12.05 -44.02 -15.21
N LYS A 4 -11.39 -44.22 -14.06
CA LYS A 4 -11.40 -45.50 -13.36
C LYS A 4 -12.76 -45.74 -12.71
N ARG A 5 -13.35 -46.89 -13.03
CA ARG A 5 -14.59 -47.42 -12.43
C ARG A 5 -14.24 -48.59 -11.54
N ASP A 6 -15.04 -48.81 -10.48
CA ASP A 6 -14.96 -50.01 -9.64
C ASP A 6 -15.57 -51.23 -10.36
N GLU A 7 -15.44 -52.42 -9.75
CA GLU A 7 -15.95 -53.69 -10.29
C GLU A 7 -17.47 -53.70 -10.51
N ASN A 8 -18.20 -52.71 -10.00
CA ASN A 8 -19.64 -52.55 -10.12
C ASN A 8 -20.03 -51.40 -11.08
N GLY A 9 -19.07 -50.79 -11.79
CA GLY A 9 -19.31 -49.74 -12.79
C GLY A 9 -19.57 -48.33 -12.23
N VAL A 10 -19.41 -48.11 -10.93
CA VAL A 10 -19.61 -46.81 -10.28
C VAL A 10 -18.34 -45.96 -10.40
N ILE A 11 -18.51 -44.69 -10.77
CA ILE A 11 -17.40 -43.74 -10.86
C ILE A 11 -16.87 -43.47 -9.44
N MET A 12 -15.64 -43.85 -9.18
CA MET A 12 -15.00 -43.53 -7.91
C MET A 12 -14.77 -42.01 -7.80
N PRO A 13 -15.13 -41.37 -6.66
CA PRO A 13 -14.74 -39.99 -6.42
C PRO A 13 -13.21 -39.91 -6.40
N ILE A 14 -12.68 -38.91 -7.08
CA ILE A 14 -11.24 -38.60 -7.09
C ILE A 14 -10.82 -38.40 -5.63
N ARG A 15 -10.11 -39.36 -5.08
CA ARG A 15 -9.44 -39.16 -3.77
C ARG A 15 -8.49 -38.01 -3.96
N THR A 16 -8.76 -36.93 -3.25
CA THR A 16 -7.75 -35.89 -3.00
C THR A 16 -6.56 -36.57 -2.38
N TYR A 17 -5.47 -36.63 -3.11
CA TYR A 17 -4.18 -37.05 -2.59
C TYR A 17 -3.85 -36.17 -1.40
N SER A 18 -3.81 -36.71 -0.20
CA SER A 18 -3.03 -36.17 0.88
C SER A 18 -1.58 -36.29 0.42
N ALA A 19 -1.00 -35.14 0.08
CA ALA A 19 0.41 -35.04 -0.26
C ALA A 19 1.23 -35.22 1.03
N GLU A 20 1.47 -36.44 1.40
CA GLU A 20 2.71 -36.84 2.05
C GLU A 20 3.78 -36.94 0.96
N ALA A 21 4.22 -35.79 0.49
CA ALA A 21 5.43 -35.63 -0.29
C ALA A 21 6.39 -34.80 0.57
N GLU A 22 7.47 -35.46 0.93
CA GLU A 22 8.62 -34.91 1.60
C GLU A 22 9.01 -33.56 0.98
N GLY A 23 9.07 -32.48 1.80
CA GLY A 23 9.77 -31.23 1.48
C GLY A 23 8.93 -29.98 1.21
N VAL A 24 7.62 -29.98 1.38
CA VAL A 24 6.84 -28.74 1.30
C VAL A 24 6.57 -28.25 2.72
N HIS A 25 7.30 -27.22 3.14
CA HIS A 25 7.00 -26.53 4.39
C HIS A 25 5.60 -25.92 4.30
N PRO A 26 4.69 -26.19 5.28
CA PRO A 26 3.39 -25.56 5.31
C PRO A 26 3.56 -24.06 5.48
N LYS A 27 2.89 -23.25 4.66
CA LYS A 27 2.78 -21.81 4.86
C LYS A 27 2.29 -21.53 6.28
N LYS A 28 3.19 -21.11 7.17
CA LYS A 28 2.84 -20.71 8.52
C LYS A 28 2.12 -19.39 8.41
N SER A 29 0.81 -19.37 8.67
CA SER A 29 0.09 -18.12 8.89
C SER A 29 0.70 -17.39 10.09
N PHE A 30 0.65 -16.06 10.11
CA PHE A 30 1.10 -15.23 11.23
C PHE A 30 0.65 -15.78 12.61
N ASN A 31 -0.58 -16.32 12.67
CA ASN A 31 -1.13 -16.97 13.86
C ASN A 31 -0.47 -18.30 14.23
N ALA A 32 0.21 -18.99 13.31
CA ALA A 32 0.90 -20.24 13.61
C ALA A 32 2.27 -19.99 14.26
N VAL A 33 2.92 -18.89 13.94
CA VAL A 33 4.20 -18.48 14.54
C VAL A 33 4.00 -18.10 16.02
N VAL A 34 2.87 -17.45 16.35
CA VAL A 34 2.52 -17.12 17.74
C VAL A 34 2.14 -18.36 18.57
N LYS A 35 1.55 -19.39 17.94
CA LYS A 35 1.20 -20.65 18.61
C LYS A 35 2.37 -21.59 18.90
N SER A 36 3.51 -21.42 18.24
CA SER A 36 4.66 -22.32 18.43
C SER A 36 5.56 -21.98 19.63
N ARG A 37 5.24 -20.92 20.38
CA ARG A 37 5.85 -20.66 21.67
C ARG A 37 4.89 -21.08 22.77
N ASP A 38 4.82 -22.37 23.07
CA ASP A 38 4.29 -22.85 24.33
C ASP A 38 5.24 -22.40 25.45
N ILE A 39 4.93 -21.26 26.05
CA ILE A 39 5.59 -20.75 27.26
C ILE A 39 5.44 -21.74 28.43
N ASN A 40 4.48 -22.66 28.34
CA ASN A 40 4.22 -23.70 29.34
C ASN A 40 5.25 -24.85 29.37
N ALA A 41 6.16 -24.96 28.40
CA ALA A 41 7.22 -25.96 28.42
C ALA A 41 8.33 -25.66 29.44
N VAL A 42 8.37 -24.44 30.00
CA VAL A 42 9.38 -24.05 30.98
C VAL A 42 8.91 -24.24 32.42
N ALA A 43 7.59 -24.46 32.65
CA ALA A 43 7.02 -24.53 34.00
C ALA A 43 6.85 -25.97 34.55
N ASN A 44 6.98 -27.01 33.76
CA ASN A 44 6.91 -28.40 34.24
C ASN A 44 8.30 -29.02 34.29
N GLY A 45 9.05 -28.62 35.32
CA GLY A 45 10.23 -29.34 35.76
C GLY A 45 9.84 -30.72 36.30
N SER A 46 9.91 -31.70 35.44
CA SER A 46 10.19 -33.06 35.86
C SER A 46 10.78 -33.79 34.66
N VAL A 47 12.00 -34.15 34.84
CA VAL A 47 12.57 -35.43 34.38
C VAL A 47 13.88 -35.34 33.67
N ASP A 48 14.77 -36.06 34.30
CA ASP A 48 16.00 -36.63 33.80
C ASP A 48 17.10 -35.67 33.31
N ASP A 49 17.65 -35.04 34.31
CA ASP A 49 19.04 -34.61 34.36
C ASP A 49 19.98 -35.74 34.01
N GLU A 50 20.68 -35.64 32.88
CA GLU A 50 22.11 -35.98 32.79
C GLU A 50 22.74 -35.87 31.40
N THR A 51 22.00 -35.35 30.35
CA THR A 51 22.63 -35.30 29.01
C THR A 51 22.49 -33.99 28.23
N ASP A 52 21.78 -32.97 28.73
CA ASP A 52 21.55 -31.73 27.97
C ASP A 52 22.28 -30.45 28.49
N GLU A 53 23.05 -30.51 29.59
CA GLU A 53 23.82 -29.36 30.02
C GLU A 53 25.02 -29.00 29.11
N ALA A 54 25.41 -29.89 28.18
CA ALA A 54 26.48 -29.60 27.22
C ALA A 54 26.01 -28.84 25.96
N ALA A 55 24.72 -28.72 25.70
CA ALA A 55 24.17 -28.05 24.52
C ALA A 55 23.81 -26.57 24.78
N ALA A 56 23.64 -26.16 26.05
CA ALA A 56 23.24 -24.80 26.41
C ALA A 56 24.43 -23.83 26.64
N GLN A 57 25.68 -24.33 26.63
CA GLN A 57 26.91 -23.53 26.68
C GLN A 57 27.67 -23.53 25.35
N GLY A 58 26.95 -23.51 24.21
CA GLY A 58 27.55 -23.07 22.96
C GLY A 58 27.87 -21.59 23.10
N SER A 59 29.11 -21.23 23.42
CA SER A 59 29.57 -19.84 23.38
C SER A 59 29.15 -19.25 22.05
N THR A 60 28.20 -18.31 22.04
CA THR A 60 27.86 -17.50 20.88
C THR A 60 29.15 -16.78 20.50
N LYS A 61 29.83 -17.29 19.46
CA LYS A 61 31.02 -16.68 18.91
C LYS A 61 30.63 -15.31 18.42
N ALA A 62 31.20 -14.25 18.99
CA ALA A 62 30.91 -12.89 18.60
C ALA A 62 31.07 -12.74 17.08
N ILE A 63 30.11 -12.03 16.44
CA ILE A 63 30.18 -11.74 15.01
C ILE A 63 31.44 -10.93 14.72
N GLY A 64 32.31 -11.48 13.89
CA GLY A 64 33.59 -10.90 13.50
C GLY A 64 33.75 -10.79 11.98
N SER A 65 34.97 -10.49 11.52
CA SER A 65 35.26 -10.31 10.08
C SER A 65 35.04 -11.57 9.24
N GLU A 66 35.15 -12.75 9.85
CA GLU A 66 34.95 -14.04 9.17
C GLU A 66 33.46 -14.26 8.79
N GLU A 67 32.57 -13.94 9.72
CA GLU A 67 31.12 -14.01 9.52
C GLU A 67 30.64 -12.95 8.50
N ILE A 68 31.22 -11.75 8.56
CA ILE A 68 30.96 -10.69 7.56
C ILE A 68 31.40 -11.11 6.16
N ALA A 69 32.57 -11.74 6.02
CA ALA A 69 33.05 -12.22 4.73
C ALA A 69 32.08 -13.25 4.12
N LYS A 70 31.54 -14.15 4.94
CA LYS A 70 30.49 -15.11 4.51
C LYS A 70 29.20 -14.39 4.11
N ALA A 71 28.73 -13.43 4.93
CA ALA A 71 27.53 -12.64 4.63
C ALA A 71 27.68 -11.84 3.32
N ARG A 72 28.86 -11.26 3.06
CA ARG A 72 29.15 -10.57 1.78
C ARG A 72 29.13 -11.51 0.59
N SER A 73 29.63 -12.74 0.72
CA SER A 73 29.53 -13.74 -0.34
C SER A 73 28.08 -14.05 -0.67
N VAL A 74 27.23 -14.30 0.35
CA VAL A 74 25.79 -14.53 0.18
C VAL A 74 25.10 -13.31 -0.45
N LEU A 75 25.44 -12.10 0.00
CA LEU A 75 24.90 -10.87 -0.59
C LEU A 75 25.26 -10.74 -2.08
N ASN A 76 26.51 -11.04 -2.46
CA ASN A 76 26.92 -11.01 -3.88
C ASN A 76 26.11 -12.01 -4.74
N ASP A 77 25.83 -13.19 -4.20
CA ASP A 77 24.99 -14.18 -4.89
C ASP A 77 23.53 -13.66 -5.05
N TYR A 78 23.00 -12.99 -4.02
CA TYR A 78 21.66 -12.40 -4.08
C TYR A 78 21.60 -11.21 -5.08
N ILE A 79 22.61 -10.36 -5.11
CA ILE A 79 22.77 -9.28 -6.09
C ILE A 79 22.78 -9.86 -7.52
N ALA A 80 23.57 -10.91 -7.75
CA ALA A 80 23.67 -11.56 -9.06
C ALA A 80 22.32 -12.15 -9.50
N SER A 81 21.61 -12.81 -8.59
CA SER A 81 20.30 -13.43 -8.86
C SER A 81 19.22 -12.40 -9.16
N LYS A 82 19.25 -11.24 -8.49
CA LYS A 82 18.25 -10.18 -8.62
C LYS A 82 18.50 -9.23 -9.79
N LYS A 83 19.69 -9.25 -10.40
CA LYS A 83 20.14 -8.29 -11.40
C LYS A 83 19.17 -8.10 -12.57
N SER A 84 18.56 -9.16 -13.07
CA SER A 84 17.60 -9.10 -14.17
C SER A 84 16.33 -8.33 -13.79
N TYR A 85 15.87 -8.48 -12.54
CA TYR A 85 14.76 -7.74 -11.98
C TYR A 85 15.10 -6.26 -11.84
N ASP A 86 16.27 -5.93 -11.31
CA ASP A 86 16.72 -4.55 -11.10
C ASP A 86 16.84 -3.78 -12.42
N VAL A 87 17.36 -4.41 -13.46
CA VAL A 87 17.41 -3.81 -14.81
C VAL A 87 16.01 -3.54 -15.34
N ARG A 88 15.08 -4.50 -15.19
CA ARG A 88 13.69 -4.31 -15.60
C ARG A 88 13.03 -3.17 -14.83
N TYR A 89 13.22 -3.11 -13.51
CA TYR A 89 12.70 -2.05 -12.65
C TYR A 89 13.18 -0.67 -13.09
N LYS A 90 14.48 -0.49 -13.32
CA LYS A 90 15.07 0.77 -13.82
C LYS A 90 14.48 1.18 -15.17
N ASN A 91 14.39 0.25 -16.12
CA ASN A 91 13.80 0.51 -17.43
C ASN A 91 12.32 0.90 -17.36
N ASN A 92 11.57 0.39 -16.38
CA ASN A 92 10.18 0.76 -16.15
C ASN A 92 10.06 2.20 -15.68
N PHE A 93 10.93 2.62 -14.76
CA PHE A 93 10.98 4.01 -14.31
C PHE A 93 11.43 4.96 -15.41
N ASP A 94 12.38 4.58 -16.27
CA ASP A 94 12.76 5.38 -17.43
C ASP A 94 11.56 5.57 -18.38
N THR A 95 10.79 4.52 -18.61
CA THR A 95 9.57 4.59 -19.43
C THR A 95 8.51 5.50 -18.80
N TYR A 96 8.28 5.38 -17.48
CA TYR A 96 7.34 6.20 -16.74
C TYR A 96 7.74 7.69 -16.75
N ASN A 97 9.02 7.97 -16.54
CA ASN A 97 9.57 9.33 -16.54
C ASN A 97 9.74 9.90 -17.96
N LEU A 98 9.36 9.17 -19.01
CA LEU A 98 9.52 9.55 -20.40
C LEU A 98 10.97 9.90 -20.77
N LEU A 99 11.92 9.23 -20.12
CA LEU A 99 13.34 9.41 -20.38
C LEU A 99 13.74 8.64 -21.64
N TYR A 100 14.54 9.29 -22.48
CA TYR A 100 15.07 8.66 -23.68
C TYR A 100 16.18 7.70 -23.31
N THR A 101 16.03 6.44 -23.71
CA THR A 101 17.14 5.49 -23.69
C THR A 101 18.12 5.81 -24.84
N ASP A 102 19.33 5.23 -24.80
CA ASP A 102 20.30 5.41 -25.90
C ASP A 102 19.77 4.92 -27.25
N ASN A 103 18.83 3.98 -27.26
CA ASN A 103 18.14 3.51 -28.46
C ASN A 103 17.16 4.53 -29.04
N ASP A 104 16.75 5.52 -28.26
CA ASP A 104 15.79 6.54 -28.69
C ASP A 104 16.48 7.83 -29.13
N LYS A 105 17.80 7.93 -28.96
CA LYS A 105 18.60 9.04 -29.52
C LYS A 105 18.58 9.01 -31.03
N PRO A 106 18.50 10.18 -31.71
CA PRO A 106 18.50 10.23 -33.17
C PRO A 106 19.76 9.55 -33.69
N LYS A 107 19.55 8.51 -34.50
CA LYS A 107 20.66 7.80 -35.12
C LYS A 107 21.41 8.73 -36.09
N LYS A 108 22.71 8.75 -35.93
CA LYS A 108 23.60 9.47 -36.87
C LYS A 108 23.94 8.53 -38.01
N TYR A 109 23.73 8.98 -39.23
CA TYR A 109 24.16 8.27 -40.41
C TYR A 109 25.08 9.14 -41.26
N LYS A 110 26.03 8.51 -41.90
CA LYS A 110 26.97 9.17 -42.83
C LYS A 110 26.31 9.20 -44.19
N SER A 111 26.09 10.40 -44.74
CA SER A 111 25.57 10.59 -46.09
C SER A 111 26.67 10.27 -47.13
N GLU A 112 26.30 10.04 -48.39
CA GLU A 112 27.24 9.79 -49.49
C GLU A 112 28.24 10.94 -49.69
N ASP A 113 27.86 12.15 -49.33
CA ASP A 113 28.70 13.35 -49.33
C ASP A 113 29.69 13.42 -48.15
N GLY A 114 29.72 12.40 -47.27
CA GLY A 114 30.58 12.33 -46.10
C GLY A 114 30.08 13.10 -44.90
N SER A 115 28.99 13.85 -45.01
CA SER A 115 28.37 14.60 -43.88
C SER A 115 27.67 13.67 -42.94
N ILE A 116 27.74 13.98 -41.61
CA ILE A 116 26.99 13.26 -40.57
C ILE A 116 25.63 13.93 -40.46
N ARG A 117 24.58 13.19 -40.74
CA ARG A 117 23.19 13.63 -40.61
C ARG A 117 22.50 12.89 -39.50
N ASN A 118 21.61 13.57 -38.80
CA ASN A 118 20.74 12.96 -37.81
C ASN A 118 19.47 12.40 -38.46
N GLU A 119 18.89 11.39 -37.84
CA GLU A 119 17.56 10.88 -38.24
C GLU A 119 16.54 12.03 -38.27
N LEU A 120 15.68 12.03 -39.25
CA LEU A 120 14.75 13.14 -39.52
C LEU A 120 13.78 13.40 -38.36
N ILE A 121 13.32 12.32 -37.73
CA ILE A 121 12.43 12.35 -36.57
C ILE A 121 12.91 11.27 -35.60
N PRO A 122 13.44 11.66 -34.44
CA PRO A 122 13.81 10.69 -33.41
C PRO A 122 12.58 9.99 -32.84
N LYS A 123 12.76 8.77 -32.35
CA LYS A 123 11.74 8.07 -31.59
C LYS A 123 11.46 8.87 -30.31
N ARG A 124 10.19 9.14 -30.02
CA ARG A 124 9.76 9.82 -28.80
C ARG A 124 8.76 8.94 -28.07
N MET A 125 8.89 8.85 -26.77
CA MET A 125 7.95 8.12 -25.93
C MET A 125 6.60 8.84 -25.86
N GLY A 126 5.52 8.08 -26.02
CA GLY A 126 4.16 8.55 -25.78
C GLY A 126 3.77 8.40 -24.33
N GLY A 127 2.80 9.20 -23.87
CA GLY A 127 2.35 9.21 -22.48
C GLY A 127 1.20 8.24 -22.17
N GLN A 128 0.92 7.23 -23.00
CA GLN A 128 -0.22 6.33 -22.76
C GLN A 128 -0.01 5.49 -21.49
N THR A 129 1.18 4.92 -21.31
CA THR A 129 1.54 4.18 -20.11
C THR A 129 1.49 5.05 -18.87
N LEU A 130 1.99 6.29 -18.95
CA LEU A 130 1.91 7.26 -17.84
C LEU A 130 0.46 7.52 -17.44
N ASN A 131 -0.43 7.74 -18.42
CA ASN A 131 -1.85 7.96 -18.16
C ASN A 131 -2.51 6.77 -17.43
N VAL A 132 -2.18 5.53 -17.83
CA VAL A 132 -2.65 4.32 -17.15
C VAL A 132 -2.21 4.30 -15.69
N ILE A 133 -0.92 4.56 -15.43
CA ILE A 133 -0.36 4.57 -14.08
C ILE A 133 -1.04 5.62 -13.20
N MET A 134 -1.21 6.86 -13.71
CA MET A 134 -1.86 7.93 -12.95
C MET A 134 -3.31 7.60 -12.59
N ASN A 135 -4.08 7.03 -13.52
CA ASN A 135 -5.45 6.61 -13.26
C ASN A 135 -5.52 5.48 -12.21
N LYS A 136 -4.64 4.47 -12.33
CA LYS A 136 -4.59 3.38 -11.36
C LYS A 136 -4.11 3.83 -9.99
N HIS A 137 -3.18 4.78 -9.93
CA HIS A 137 -2.75 5.39 -8.68
C HIS A 137 -3.91 6.14 -8.00
N ALA A 138 -4.68 6.93 -8.75
CA ALA A 138 -5.87 7.61 -8.23
C ALA A 138 -6.88 6.60 -7.66
N ASP A 139 -7.16 5.50 -8.39
CA ASP A 139 -8.06 4.43 -7.92
C ASP A 139 -7.59 3.81 -6.57
N LEU A 140 -6.27 3.66 -6.38
CA LEU A 140 -5.69 3.13 -5.14
C LEU A 140 -5.81 4.14 -4.00
N MET A 141 -5.57 5.43 -4.27
CA MET A 141 -5.69 6.49 -3.27
C MET A 141 -7.13 6.74 -2.84
N ASP A 142 -8.11 6.58 -3.75
CA ASP A 142 -9.55 6.66 -3.42
C ASP A 142 -10.03 5.54 -2.49
N ASN A 143 -9.27 4.46 -2.37
CA ASN A 143 -9.58 3.31 -1.52
C ASN A 143 -8.50 3.10 -0.44
N PHE A 144 -8.14 4.16 0.26
CA PHE A 144 -7.14 4.13 1.32
C PHE A 144 -7.54 3.13 2.43
N PRO A 145 -6.63 2.28 2.92
CA PRO A 145 -6.94 1.27 3.92
C PRO A 145 -7.06 1.87 5.33
N GLU A 146 -8.14 1.54 6.03
CA GLU A 146 -8.31 1.80 7.46
C GLU A 146 -8.36 0.48 8.23
N PRO A 147 -7.58 0.32 9.30
CA PRO A 147 -7.58 -0.90 10.09
C PRO A 147 -8.76 -0.91 11.06
N VAL A 148 -9.40 -2.07 11.22
CA VAL A 148 -10.41 -2.33 12.24
C VAL A 148 -10.01 -3.57 13.03
N PHE A 149 -9.69 -3.38 14.30
CA PHE A 149 -9.28 -4.44 15.21
C PHE A 149 -10.51 -5.05 15.88
N LEU A 150 -10.65 -6.36 15.75
CA LEU A 150 -11.71 -7.15 16.35
C LEU A 150 -11.12 -8.09 17.39
N PRO A 151 -11.66 -8.09 18.63
CA PRO A 151 -11.16 -8.97 19.66
C PRO A 151 -11.55 -10.41 19.37
N ARG A 152 -10.68 -11.38 19.68
CA ARG A 152 -11.02 -12.80 19.66
C ARG A 152 -11.63 -13.27 20.97
N ALA A 153 -11.30 -12.63 22.08
CA ALA A 153 -11.86 -12.89 23.39
C ALA A 153 -12.64 -11.67 23.89
N ARG A 154 -13.67 -11.90 24.71
CA ARG A 154 -14.48 -10.81 25.28
C ARG A 154 -13.66 -9.83 26.11
N ASP A 155 -12.68 -10.35 26.84
CA ASP A 155 -11.81 -9.55 27.71
C ASP A 155 -10.92 -8.57 26.94
N ASP A 156 -10.80 -8.74 25.61
CA ASP A 156 -9.97 -7.91 24.74
C ASP A 156 -10.77 -6.80 24.03
N GLU A 157 -12.09 -6.67 24.30
CA GLU A 157 -12.94 -5.66 23.67
C GLU A 157 -12.46 -4.22 23.93
N GLU A 158 -12.08 -3.91 25.17
CA GLU A 158 -11.59 -2.58 25.53
C GLU A 158 -10.28 -2.26 24.85
N THR A 159 -9.36 -3.24 24.81
CA THR A 159 -8.08 -3.10 24.13
C THR A 159 -8.27 -2.95 22.61
N ALA A 160 -9.21 -3.68 22.01
CA ALA A 160 -9.54 -3.53 20.60
C ALA A 160 -10.12 -2.15 20.28
N LYS A 161 -11.02 -1.62 21.10
CA LYS A 161 -11.55 -0.25 20.96
C LYS A 161 -10.45 0.79 21.06
N MET A 162 -9.54 0.61 22.01
CA MET A 162 -8.40 1.50 22.18
C MET A 162 -7.45 1.46 20.97
N LEU A 163 -7.12 0.27 20.45
CA LEU A 163 -6.31 0.13 19.22
C LEU A 163 -6.99 0.78 18.01
N ASN A 164 -8.32 0.69 17.89
CA ASN A 164 -9.05 1.35 16.82
C ASN A 164 -8.94 2.89 16.89
N SER A 165 -8.71 3.45 18.06
CA SER A 165 -8.50 4.89 18.26
C SER A 165 -7.02 5.30 18.15
N VAL A 166 -6.09 4.48 18.65
CA VAL A 166 -4.65 4.78 18.68
C VAL A 166 -3.99 4.55 17.32
N MET A 167 -4.33 3.46 16.62
CA MET A 167 -3.66 3.09 15.37
C MET A 167 -3.77 4.16 14.26
N PRO A 168 -4.94 4.79 14.02
CA PRO A 168 -5.03 5.89 13.06
C PRO A 168 -4.08 7.04 13.41
N CYS A 169 -3.94 7.39 14.70
CA CYS A 169 -3.02 8.44 15.15
C CYS A 169 -1.54 8.05 14.89
N VAL A 170 -1.16 6.80 15.08
CA VAL A 170 0.20 6.30 14.79
C VAL A 170 0.47 6.36 13.29
N LEU A 171 -0.49 5.96 12.46
CA LEU A 171 -0.37 6.04 11.00
C LEU A 171 -0.26 7.50 10.53
N GLU A 172 -1.07 8.40 11.09
CA GLU A 172 -1.03 9.84 10.77
C GLU A 172 0.30 10.48 11.17
N ARG A 173 0.82 10.22 12.39
CA ARG A 173 2.14 10.71 12.85
C ARG A 173 3.28 10.24 11.95
N ASN A 174 3.16 9.06 11.35
CA ASN A 174 4.13 8.54 10.39
C ASN A 174 3.93 9.07 8.97
N GLY A 175 2.91 9.90 8.71
CA GLY A 175 2.61 10.36 7.36
C GLY A 175 2.27 9.20 6.41
N PHE A 176 1.61 8.17 6.93
CA PHE A 176 1.38 6.92 6.20
C PHE A 176 0.67 7.11 4.86
N LEU A 177 -0.19 8.12 4.73
CA LEU A 177 -0.80 8.47 3.45
C LEU A 177 0.24 8.77 2.35
N GLN A 178 1.28 9.53 2.71
CA GLN A 178 2.39 9.84 1.78
C GLN A 178 3.21 8.59 1.45
N VAL A 179 3.56 7.80 2.47
CA VAL A 179 4.30 6.54 2.30
C VAL A 179 3.50 5.58 1.42
N TYR A 180 2.19 5.45 1.64
CA TYR A 180 1.29 4.63 0.85
C TYR A 180 1.26 5.06 -0.62
N SER A 181 1.15 6.38 -0.88
CA SER A 181 1.20 6.94 -2.24
C SER A 181 2.51 6.61 -2.95
N GLU A 182 3.65 6.80 -2.29
CA GLU A 182 4.97 6.53 -2.85
C GLU A 182 5.20 5.05 -3.13
N VAL A 183 4.82 4.17 -2.19
CA VAL A 183 4.96 2.72 -2.36
C VAL A 183 4.03 2.20 -3.47
N ASN A 184 2.80 2.73 -3.58
CA ASN A 184 1.90 2.37 -4.68
C ASN A 184 2.41 2.87 -6.03
N THR A 185 3.09 4.02 -6.09
CA THR A 185 3.78 4.46 -7.31
C THR A 185 4.84 3.45 -7.71
N ASP A 186 5.71 3.02 -6.77
CA ASP A 186 6.73 2.01 -7.02
C ASP A 186 6.11 0.67 -7.45
N LYS A 187 5.01 0.26 -6.83
CA LYS A 187 4.24 -0.95 -7.18
C LYS A 187 3.70 -0.89 -8.61
N LEU A 188 3.07 0.21 -9.00
CA LEU A 188 2.46 0.37 -10.31
C LEU A 188 3.49 0.48 -11.43
N VAL A 189 4.61 1.17 -11.19
CA VAL A 189 5.68 1.41 -12.16
C VAL A 189 6.69 0.28 -12.18
N GLY A 190 7.23 -0.08 -11.01
CA GLY A 190 8.30 -1.06 -10.87
C GLY A 190 7.82 -2.51 -10.73
N GLY A 191 6.55 -2.70 -10.36
CA GLY A 191 5.93 -4.00 -10.14
C GLY A 191 5.90 -4.46 -8.69
N THR A 192 6.63 -3.80 -7.80
CA THR A 192 6.65 -4.13 -6.37
C THR A 192 6.89 -2.87 -5.56
N GLY A 193 6.02 -2.62 -4.61
CA GLY A 193 6.22 -1.66 -3.55
C GLY A 193 6.82 -2.34 -2.32
N ALA A 194 7.61 -1.62 -1.54
CA ALA A 194 8.20 -2.16 -0.32
C ALA A 194 8.02 -1.18 0.84
N TYR A 195 7.51 -1.69 1.95
CA TYR A 195 7.41 -0.97 3.22
C TYR A 195 8.49 -1.46 4.16
N ALA A 196 8.99 -0.55 4.98
CA ALA A 196 9.80 -0.88 6.15
C ALA A 196 9.10 -0.39 7.41
N VAL A 197 8.98 -1.26 8.42
CA VAL A 197 8.39 -0.96 9.73
C VAL A 197 9.44 -1.26 10.78
N VAL A 198 9.97 -0.22 11.40
CA VAL A 198 11.10 -0.31 12.33
C VAL A 198 10.83 0.48 13.60
N TRP A 199 11.53 0.14 14.66
CA TRP A 199 11.58 0.96 15.86
C TRP A 199 12.65 2.05 15.73
N ASN A 200 12.28 3.31 15.91
CA ASN A 200 13.24 4.41 15.94
C ASN A 200 13.31 5.04 17.34
N GLY A 201 14.34 4.70 18.09
CA GLY A 201 14.56 5.20 19.45
C GLY A 201 14.86 6.69 19.56
N LYS A 202 15.10 7.41 18.44
CA LYS A 202 15.39 8.85 18.42
C LYS A 202 14.13 9.71 18.26
N LYS A 203 13.01 9.12 17.81
CA LYS A 203 11.74 9.85 17.71
C LYS A 203 11.23 10.30 19.08
N ASP A 204 10.33 11.26 19.09
CA ASP A 204 9.66 11.81 20.27
C ASP A 204 10.65 12.20 21.40
N ASN A 205 11.70 12.95 21.04
CA ASN A 205 12.72 13.44 21.97
C ASN A 205 13.46 12.31 22.72
N GLY A 206 13.62 11.15 22.09
CA GLY A 206 14.36 10.01 22.65
C GLY A 206 13.48 8.98 23.37
N VAL A 207 12.17 9.18 23.44
CA VAL A 207 11.24 8.14 23.92
C VAL A 207 11.14 7.00 22.90
N GLY A 208 11.41 7.30 21.63
CA GLY A 208 11.30 6.39 20.51
C GLY A 208 9.86 6.22 20.02
N ASP A 209 9.67 5.86 18.77
CA ASP A 209 8.36 5.53 18.18
C ASP A 209 8.51 4.55 17.02
N VAL A 210 7.41 3.92 16.64
CA VAL A 210 7.35 3.13 15.41
C VAL A 210 7.56 4.06 14.22
N GLU A 211 8.36 3.62 13.27
CA GLU A 211 8.61 4.31 12.02
C GLU A 211 8.20 3.45 10.84
N ILE A 212 7.30 4.00 10.00
CA ILE A 212 6.84 3.38 8.77
C ILE A 212 7.39 4.21 7.63
N CYS A 213 8.19 3.58 6.78
CA CYS A 213 8.78 4.27 5.63
C CYS A 213 8.77 3.39 4.38
N LYS A 214 8.97 4.02 3.25
CA LYS A 214 9.22 3.33 1.99
C LYS A 214 10.62 2.72 2.01
N ALA A 215 10.73 1.43 1.67
CA ALA A 215 12.02 0.80 1.40
C ALA A 215 12.32 0.83 -0.10
N ASP A 216 13.56 1.15 -0.45
CA ASP A 216 14.00 1.07 -1.85
C ASP A 216 14.22 -0.39 -2.23
N ILE A 217 13.43 -0.89 -3.17
CA ILE A 217 13.50 -2.27 -3.65
C ILE A 217 14.86 -2.59 -4.29
N LEU A 218 15.55 -1.61 -4.88
CA LEU A 218 16.87 -1.81 -5.47
C LEU A 218 17.95 -2.03 -4.43
N SER A 219 17.71 -1.55 -3.21
CA SER A 219 18.61 -1.66 -2.06
C SER A 219 18.32 -2.89 -1.19
N LEU A 220 17.21 -3.60 -1.45
CA LEU A 220 16.75 -4.75 -0.66
C LEU A 220 17.06 -6.06 -1.38
N PHE A 221 17.74 -6.99 -0.70
CA PHE A 221 18.16 -8.29 -1.25
C PHE A 221 17.68 -9.43 -0.37
N TRP A 222 17.15 -10.47 -1.00
CA TRP A 222 16.57 -11.66 -0.37
C TRP A 222 17.03 -12.94 -1.06
N GLU A 223 16.78 -14.06 -0.42
CA GLU A 223 17.13 -15.38 -0.95
C GLU A 223 16.36 -15.68 -2.24
N PRO A 224 17.02 -16.21 -3.30
CA PRO A 224 16.33 -16.65 -4.51
C PRO A 224 15.43 -17.87 -4.24
N PHE A 225 14.40 -18.04 -5.08
CA PHE A 225 13.43 -19.14 -5.04
C PHE A 225 12.52 -19.19 -3.81
N ILE A 226 12.22 -18.01 -3.21
CA ILE A 226 11.21 -17.86 -2.17
C ILE A 226 10.02 -17.06 -2.70
N GLU A 227 8.85 -17.25 -2.11
CA GLU A 227 7.64 -16.50 -2.46
C GLU A 227 7.30 -15.36 -1.48
N ASP A 228 7.82 -15.45 -0.26
CA ASP A 228 7.65 -14.43 0.79
C ASP A 228 9.02 -14.05 1.36
N ILE A 229 9.26 -12.76 1.53
CA ILE A 229 10.50 -12.26 2.13
C ILE A 229 10.70 -12.78 3.57
N GLN A 230 9.61 -13.09 4.27
CA GLN A 230 9.66 -13.63 5.62
C GLN A 230 10.23 -15.04 5.69
N ASP A 231 10.20 -15.79 4.57
CA ASP A 231 10.79 -17.13 4.46
C ASP A 231 12.29 -17.11 4.13
N SER A 232 12.86 -15.93 3.82
CA SER A 232 14.29 -15.77 3.53
C SER A 232 15.14 -16.12 4.76
N ARG A 233 16.26 -16.83 4.55
CA ARG A 233 17.24 -17.06 5.63
C ARG A 233 18.01 -15.81 5.96
N ASN A 234 18.32 -14.99 4.96
CA ASN A 234 19.03 -13.73 5.10
C ASN A 234 18.31 -12.65 4.29
N VAL A 235 18.23 -11.45 4.85
CA VAL A 235 17.74 -10.26 4.15
C VAL A 235 18.80 -9.18 4.34
N PHE A 236 19.19 -8.52 3.26
CA PHE A 236 20.14 -7.43 3.29
C PHE A 236 19.48 -6.16 2.78
N TYR A 237 19.72 -5.07 3.49
CA TYR A 237 19.34 -3.73 3.05
C TYR A 237 20.59 -2.87 2.94
N VAL A 238 20.95 -2.47 1.71
CA VAL A 238 22.22 -1.78 1.43
C VAL A 238 21.95 -0.32 1.15
N ARG A 239 22.54 0.57 1.93
CA ARG A 239 22.46 2.01 1.75
C ARG A 239 23.80 2.59 1.36
N LEU A 240 23.78 3.47 0.37
CA LEU A 240 24.98 4.17 -0.08
C LEU A 240 25.01 5.57 0.54
N TYR A 241 26.01 5.81 1.38
CA TYR A 241 26.26 7.11 2.01
C TYR A 241 27.54 7.72 1.45
N ASP A 242 27.71 9.03 1.61
CA ASP A 242 28.99 9.66 1.35
C ASP A 242 29.99 9.22 2.42
N LEU A 243 31.21 8.92 1.99
CA LEU A 243 32.25 8.35 2.86
C LEU A 243 32.58 9.27 4.05
N GLU A 244 32.54 10.59 3.84
CA GLU A 244 32.77 11.59 4.88
C GLU A 244 31.66 11.54 5.94
N GLU A 245 30.40 11.46 5.51
CA GLU A 245 29.22 11.33 6.38
C GLU A 245 29.28 10.04 7.21
N VAL A 246 29.68 8.93 6.60
CA VAL A 246 29.84 7.65 7.30
C VAL A 246 30.93 7.73 8.35
N LYS A 247 32.04 8.41 8.06
CA LYS A 247 33.13 8.59 9.03
C LYS A 247 32.76 9.50 10.20
N GLU A 248 31.94 10.52 9.95
CA GLU A 248 31.35 11.36 11.01
C GLU A 248 30.40 10.56 11.91
N MET A 249 29.52 9.76 11.31
CA MET A 249 28.57 8.93 12.06
C MET A 249 29.25 7.80 12.84
N TYR A 250 30.32 7.23 12.29
CA TYR A 250 31.04 6.09 12.84
C TYR A 250 32.57 6.33 12.83
N PRO A 251 33.15 6.98 13.84
CA PRO A 251 34.57 7.31 13.87
C PRO A 251 35.49 6.09 13.75
N GLN A 252 35.00 4.90 14.09
CA GLN A 252 35.71 3.63 13.94
C GLN A 252 36.00 3.22 12.49
N LEU A 253 35.47 3.95 11.51
CA LEU A 253 35.57 3.67 10.06
C LEU A 253 36.61 4.54 9.34
N GLU A 254 37.57 5.17 10.06
CA GLU A 254 38.57 6.05 9.43
C GLU A 254 39.30 5.39 8.24
N ASP A 255 39.60 4.08 8.33
CA ASP A 255 40.36 3.33 7.31
C ASP A 255 39.52 2.72 6.20
N VAL A 256 38.19 2.96 6.19
CA VAL A 256 37.33 2.37 5.16
C VAL A 256 37.46 3.13 3.85
N SER A 257 37.74 2.38 2.78
CA SER A 257 37.78 2.89 1.40
C SER A 257 36.39 2.95 0.79
N SER A 258 36.20 3.83 -0.19
CA SER A 258 34.96 3.89 -0.96
C SER A 258 34.69 2.57 -1.67
N SER A 259 33.49 2.05 -1.53
CA SER A 259 33.01 0.86 -2.23
C SER A 259 31.50 0.91 -2.38
N THR A 260 31.01 0.87 -3.60
CA THR A 260 29.58 0.80 -3.91
C THR A 260 29.10 -0.64 -4.08
N MET A 261 29.99 -1.64 -4.06
CA MET A 261 29.71 -3.05 -4.36
C MET A 261 29.02 -3.26 -5.74
N GLY A 262 29.20 -2.33 -6.67
CA GLY A 262 28.54 -2.35 -7.96
C GLY A 262 27.04 -2.04 -7.92
N LEU A 263 26.55 -1.53 -6.80
CA LEU A 263 25.17 -1.10 -6.62
C LEU A 263 25.01 0.33 -7.11
N GLU A 264 24.01 0.53 -7.93
CA GLU A 264 23.60 1.84 -8.43
C GLU A 264 22.13 2.05 -8.06
N ASN A 265 21.86 3.08 -7.30
CA ASN A 265 20.49 3.52 -7.08
C ASN A 265 19.91 4.06 -8.40
N TYR A 266 18.62 3.90 -8.60
CA TYR A 266 17.95 4.57 -9.71
C TYR A 266 18.05 6.08 -9.56
N ARG A 267 18.56 6.75 -10.60
CA ARG A 267 18.73 8.21 -10.61
C ARG A 267 18.31 8.78 -11.94
N THR A 268 17.57 9.87 -11.86
CA THR A 268 17.15 10.67 -13.03
C THR A 268 18.21 11.68 -13.46
N TYR A 269 19.21 11.95 -12.62
CA TYR A 269 20.29 12.89 -12.91
C TYR A 269 21.51 12.16 -13.50
N ASP A 270 22.19 12.81 -14.41
CA ASP A 270 23.51 12.36 -14.88
C ASP A 270 24.55 12.69 -13.80
N ASN A 271 24.96 11.69 -13.06
CA ASN A 271 25.90 11.77 -11.95
C ASN A 271 27.20 11.00 -12.22
N SER A 272 27.61 10.89 -13.48
CA SER A 272 28.81 10.17 -13.90
C SER A 272 30.09 10.52 -13.12
N ASN A 273 30.13 11.65 -12.41
CA ASN A 273 31.31 12.13 -11.70
C ASN A 273 31.29 11.83 -10.18
N LYS A 274 30.29 11.14 -9.62
CA LYS A 274 30.13 10.98 -8.17
C LYS A 274 30.17 9.55 -7.63
N GLU A 275 30.66 8.59 -8.39
CA GLU A 275 30.88 7.22 -7.86
C GLU A 275 32.04 7.13 -6.88
N ASN A 276 32.99 8.07 -6.97
CA ASN A 276 34.14 8.14 -6.09
C ASN A 276 33.75 8.83 -4.76
N GLY A 277 33.84 8.14 -3.66
CA GLY A 277 33.61 8.68 -2.32
C GLY A 277 32.36 8.19 -1.61
N LYS A 278 31.71 7.11 -2.09
CA LYS A 278 30.57 6.48 -1.40
C LYS A 278 30.99 5.18 -0.72
N ALA A 279 30.38 4.94 0.44
CA ALA A 279 30.52 3.69 1.18
C ALA A 279 29.15 3.00 1.31
N ALA A 280 29.14 1.69 1.09
CA ALA A 280 27.97 0.86 1.30
C ALA A 280 27.88 0.44 2.77
N VAL A 281 26.86 0.90 3.46
CA VAL A 281 26.50 0.42 4.80
C VAL A 281 25.42 -0.64 4.62
N ILE A 282 25.68 -1.82 5.15
CA ILE A 282 24.87 -3.01 4.97
C ILE A 282 24.18 -3.35 6.28
N ASP A 283 22.87 -3.38 6.24
CA ASP A 283 22.03 -3.88 7.31
C ASP A 283 21.68 -5.34 6.97
N TRP A 284 22.21 -6.29 7.69
CA TRP A 284 22.02 -7.72 7.51
C TRP A 284 21.09 -8.26 8.59
N TYR A 285 19.98 -8.82 8.16
CA TYR A 285 18.99 -9.48 8.99
C TYR A 285 19.02 -10.98 8.70
N TYR A 286 19.00 -11.81 9.74
CA TYR A 286 18.93 -13.27 9.59
C TYR A 286 18.18 -13.92 10.75
N LYS A 287 17.61 -15.09 10.48
CA LYS A 287 16.86 -15.85 11.48
C LYS A 287 17.68 -17.07 11.93
N LYS A 288 17.84 -17.21 13.25
CA LYS A 288 18.52 -18.34 13.89
C LYS A 288 17.61 -18.87 14.99
N ASN A 289 17.19 -20.13 14.91
CA ASN A 289 16.27 -20.75 15.87
C ASN A 289 14.96 -19.95 16.08
N GLY A 290 14.43 -19.30 15.04
CA GLY A 290 13.23 -18.49 15.10
C GLY A 290 13.42 -17.08 15.67
N VAL A 291 14.64 -16.73 16.11
CA VAL A 291 15.00 -15.40 16.60
C VAL A 291 15.55 -14.56 15.46
N LEU A 292 15.12 -13.31 15.38
CA LEU A 292 15.62 -12.35 14.41
C LEU A 292 16.87 -11.66 14.94
N HIS A 293 17.98 -11.83 14.24
CA HIS A 293 19.24 -11.15 14.51
C HIS A 293 19.49 -10.05 13.48
N PHE A 294 20.29 -9.09 13.88
CA PHE A 294 20.66 -7.93 13.08
C PHE A 294 22.13 -7.63 13.21
N VAL A 295 22.79 -7.37 12.08
CA VAL A 295 24.17 -6.93 12.03
C VAL A 295 24.29 -5.78 11.04
N LYS A 296 24.81 -4.67 11.50
CA LYS A 296 25.19 -3.53 10.66
C LYS A 296 26.69 -3.53 10.45
N PHE A 297 27.12 -3.45 9.20
CA PHE A 297 28.55 -3.42 8.90
C PHE A 297 28.86 -2.57 7.67
N CYS A 298 30.10 -2.09 7.61
CA CYS A 298 30.64 -1.36 6.47
C CYS A 298 32.04 -1.91 6.13
N GLY A 299 32.23 -2.37 4.89
CA GLY A 299 33.44 -3.09 4.51
C GLY A 299 33.59 -4.40 5.30
N GLU A 300 34.61 -4.50 6.11
CA GLU A 300 34.92 -5.64 7.02
C GLU A 300 34.67 -5.33 8.50
N LYS A 301 34.22 -4.10 8.81
CA LYS A 301 34.03 -3.65 10.18
C LYS A 301 32.57 -3.77 10.60
N VAL A 302 32.33 -4.40 11.76
CA VAL A 302 31.02 -4.45 12.43
C VAL A 302 30.76 -3.10 13.09
N LEU A 303 29.57 -2.53 12.85
CA LEU A 303 29.11 -1.30 13.50
C LEU A 303 28.20 -1.61 14.68
N GLU A 304 27.27 -2.53 14.48
CA GLU A 304 26.30 -2.99 15.48
C GLU A 304 25.96 -4.45 15.21
N ALA A 305 25.84 -5.28 16.24
CA ALA A 305 25.42 -6.66 16.11
C ALA A 305 24.66 -7.11 17.36
N THR A 306 23.46 -7.67 17.16
CA THR A 306 22.62 -8.14 18.28
C THR A 306 23.25 -9.31 19.05
N GLU A 307 24.00 -10.20 18.38
CA GLU A 307 24.69 -11.30 19.05
C GLU A 307 25.91 -10.82 19.87
N ASN A 308 26.46 -9.64 19.56
CA ASN A 308 27.58 -9.07 20.32
C ASN A 308 27.13 -8.32 21.58
N GLU A 309 25.83 -7.96 21.67
CA GLU A 309 25.25 -7.24 22.82
C GLU A 309 24.05 -8.01 23.41
N PRO A 310 24.24 -9.22 23.95
CA PRO A 310 23.15 -10.08 24.42
C PRO A 310 22.39 -9.48 25.60
N GLU A 311 22.98 -8.60 26.38
CA GLU A 311 22.30 -7.90 27.48
C GLU A 311 21.25 -6.91 26.96
N LYS A 312 21.52 -6.25 25.85
CA LYS A 312 20.62 -5.30 25.21
C LYS A 312 19.56 -5.99 24.35
N TYR A 313 19.91 -7.12 23.75
CA TYR A 313 19.07 -7.87 22.82
C TYR A 313 18.86 -9.34 23.23
N PRO A 314 18.25 -9.59 24.40
CA PRO A 314 18.13 -10.96 24.94
C PRO A 314 17.31 -11.90 24.03
N ASN A 315 16.35 -11.34 23.30
CA ASN A 315 15.46 -12.08 22.38
C ASN A 315 15.72 -11.71 20.90
N GLY A 316 16.93 -11.26 20.56
CA GLY A 316 17.23 -10.72 19.23
C GLY A 316 16.72 -9.30 19.01
N LEU A 317 16.67 -8.84 17.76
CA LEU A 317 16.27 -7.47 17.43
C LEU A 317 14.82 -7.17 17.82
N TYR A 318 13.89 -8.08 17.41
CA TYR A 318 12.48 -7.96 17.70
C TYR A 318 11.89 -9.28 18.21
N ASN A 319 11.07 -9.22 19.25
CA ASN A 319 10.47 -10.41 19.87
C ASN A 319 9.54 -11.19 18.91
N HIS A 320 8.95 -10.52 17.91
CA HIS A 320 8.07 -11.15 16.95
C HIS A 320 8.79 -12.00 15.88
N GLY A 321 10.12 -11.86 15.73
CA GLY A 321 10.94 -12.67 14.82
C GLY A 321 10.67 -12.45 13.32
N LEU A 322 9.97 -11.37 12.93
CA LEU A 322 9.71 -11.00 11.53
C LEU A 322 10.75 -10.02 11.02
N TYR A 323 11.09 -10.12 9.74
CA TYR A 323 11.85 -9.06 9.07
C TYR A 323 11.02 -7.77 9.01
N PRO A 324 11.65 -6.60 9.16
CA PRO A 324 10.95 -5.32 9.16
C PRO A 324 10.51 -4.86 7.76
N PHE A 325 10.53 -5.73 6.75
CA PHE A 325 10.22 -5.42 5.37
C PHE A 325 8.99 -6.19 4.90
N PHE A 326 8.08 -5.47 4.23
CA PHE A 326 6.85 -6.01 3.67
C PHE A 326 6.78 -5.64 2.20
N LEU A 327 6.69 -6.65 1.32
CA LEU A 327 6.67 -6.48 -0.12
C LEU A 327 5.23 -6.59 -0.65
N ASP A 328 4.82 -5.61 -1.43
CA ASP A 328 3.51 -5.54 -2.07
C ASP A 328 3.67 -5.65 -3.60
N PRO A 329 3.68 -6.88 -4.15
CA PRO A 329 3.77 -7.09 -5.59
C PRO A 329 2.44 -6.76 -6.28
N LEU A 330 2.49 -6.08 -7.45
CA LEU A 330 1.32 -5.77 -8.25
C LEU A 330 0.75 -7.06 -8.87
N PHE A 331 1.54 -7.74 -9.66
CA PHE A 331 1.24 -9.05 -10.23
C PHE A 331 2.36 -9.99 -9.83
N LYS A 332 2.08 -10.91 -8.91
CA LYS A 332 3.08 -11.79 -8.30
C LYS A 332 3.74 -12.68 -9.36
N LEU A 333 5.05 -12.75 -9.33
CA LEU A 333 5.83 -13.71 -10.08
C LEU A 333 6.03 -14.98 -9.24
N ARG A 334 6.22 -16.09 -9.92
CA ARG A 334 6.55 -17.36 -9.26
C ARG A 334 8.01 -17.34 -8.79
N ASP A 335 8.26 -18.00 -7.67
CA ASP A 335 9.59 -18.20 -7.08
C ASP A 335 10.30 -16.89 -6.69
N THR A 336 9.54 -15.80 -6.49
CA THR A 336 10.07 -14.52 -5.98
C THR A 336 8.97 -13.74 -5.25
N PRO A 337 9.27 -13.01 -4.17
CA PRO A 337 8.32 -12.12 -3.52
C PRO A 337 8.01 -10.86 -4.33
N ALA A 338 8.71 -10.65 -5.44
CA ALA A 338 8.52 -9.51 -6.33
C ALA A 338 7.50 -9.79 -7.44
N GLY A 339 7.01 -8.74 -8.07
CA GLY A 339 6.02 -8.79 -9.15
C GLY A 339 6.45 -8.09 -10.42
N PHE A 340 5.56 -8.04 -11.42
CA PHE A 340 5.69 -7.23 -12.63
C PHE A 340 4.62 -6.14 -12.67
N SER A 341 4.84 -5.13 -13.48
CA SER A 341 4.11 -3.86 -13.47
C SER A 341 3.17 -3.68 -14.66
N PHE A 342 2.34 -2.64 -14.60
CA PHE A 342 1.60 -2.18 -15.77
C PHE A 342 2.50 -1.67 -16.88
N VAL A 343 3.68 -1.11 -16.55
CA VAL A 343 4.66 -0.70 -17.55
C VAL A 343 5.17 -1.90 -18.34
N ASP A 344 5.40 -3.04 -17.67
CA ASP A 344 5.81 -4.29 -18.35
C ASP A 344 4.73 -4.77 -19.32
N ILE A 345 3.45 -4.71 -18.92
CA ILE A 345 2.31 -5.10 -19.76
C ILE A 345 2.19 -4.20 -20.99
N CYS A 346 2.26 -2.88 -20.77
CA CYS A 346 2.06 -1.88 -21.83
C CYS A 346 3.28 -1.72 -22.75
N ARG A 347 4.46 -2.20 -22.37
CA ARG A 347 5.74 -1.94 -23.04
C ARG A 347 5.71 -2.22 -24.54
N SER A 348 5.22 -3.39 -24.93
CA SER A 348 5.15 -3.82 -26.33
C SER A 348 4.25 -2.90 -27.14
N CYS A 349 3.01 -2.69 -26.67
CA CYS A 349 2.02 -1.85 -27.34
C CYS A 349 2.48 -0.38 -27.40
N GLN A 350 3.07 0.14 -26.31
CA GLN A 350 3.61 1.50 -26.27
C GLN A 350 4.75 1.68 -27.26
N SER A 351 5.69 0.72 -27.35
CA SER A 351 6.81 0.79 -28.30
C SER A 351 6.32 0.79 -29.74
N ASN A 352 5.37 -0.08 -30.08
CA ASN A 352 4.78 -0.15 -31.41
C ASN A 352 4.01 1.13 -31.77
N LEU A 353 3.28 1.68 -30.81
CA LEU A 353 2.54 2.93 -30.95
C LEU A 353 3.49 4.11 -31.24
N ASP A 354 4.58 4.19 -30.51
CA ASP A 354 5.59 5.25 -30.68
C ASP A 354 6.30 5.13 -32.03
N GLU A 355 6.59 3.91 -32.49
CA GLU A 355 7.18 3.66 -33.80
C GLU A 355 6.23 4.03 -34.93
N LEU A 356 4.98 3.60 -34.85
CA LEU A 356 3.94 3.92 -35.83
C LEU A 356 3.69 5.43 -35.89
N LYS A 357 3.59 6.11 -34.75
CA LYS A 357 3.44 7.57 -34.65
C LYS A 357 4.63 8.29 -35.33
N ARG A 358 5.84 7.83 -35.09
CA ARG A 358 7.05 8.36 -35.73
C ARG A 358 6.98 8.24 -37.26
N ASP A 359 6.58 7.06 -37.76
CA ASP A 359 6.51 6.80 -39.18
C ASP A 359 5.39 7.59 -39.88
N ILE A 360 4.25 7.75 -39.21
CA ILE A 360 3.17 8.64 -39.65
C ILE A 360 3.69 10.09 -39.76
N LEU A 361 4.32 10.61 -38.70
CA LEU A 361 4.88 11.97 -38.69
C LEU A 361 5.96 12.15 -39.74
N LYS A 362 6.79 11.14 -40.00
CA LYS A 362 7.79 11.15 -41.05
C LYS A 362 7.15 11.24 -42.45
N ASN A 363 6.13 10.43 -42.68
CA ASN A 363 5.39 10.47 -43.95
C ASN A 363 4.74 11.84 -44.18
N ILE A 364 4.03 12.38 -43.19
CA ILE A 364 3.42 13.72 -43.25
C ILE A 364 4.48 14.78 -43.54
N LYS A 365 5.64 14.72 -42.90
CA LYS A 365 6.74 15.69 -43.11
C LYS A 365 7.33 15.58 -44.51
N VAL A 366 7.50 14.37 -45.04
CA VAL A 366 7.99 14.15 -46.41
C VAL A 366 6.97 14.62 -47.42
N ASN A 367 5.68 14.34 -47.22
CA ASN A 367 4.60 14.74 -48.15
C ASN A 367 4.35 16.25 -48.13
N SER A 368 4.55 16.92 -46.97
CA SER A 368 4.41 18.38 -46.88
C SER A 368 5.53 19.18 -47.55
N GLN A 369 6.65 18.53 -47.87
CA GLN A 369 7.75 19.14 -48.60
C GLN A 369 7.58 18.84 -50.09
N THR A 370 7.20 19.86 -50.86
CA THR A 370 7.13 19.76 -52.34
C THR A 370 8.53 19.48 -52.87
N ARG A 371 8.77 18.27 -53.36
CA ARG A 371 10.00 17.88 -54.01
C ARG A 371 9.73 17.72 -55.50
N SER A 372 10.62 18.22 -56.30
CA SER A 372 10.52 18.07 -57.74
C SER A 372 11.77 17.36 -58.27
N ILE A 373 11.58 16.44 -59.15
CA ILE A 373 12.67 15.83 -59.93
C ILE A 373 12.94 16.76 -61.10
N ILE A 374 14.16 17.23 -61.19
CA ILE A 374 14.58 18.15 -62.25
C ILE A 374 15.38 17.33 -63.26
N ASN A 375 15.02 17.46 -64.52
CA ASN A 375 15.80 16.86 -65.61
C ASN A 375 17.11 17.67 -65.79
N SER A 376 18.26 17.03 -65.59
CA SER A 376 19.57 17.69 -65.71
C SER A 376 19.82 18.29 -67.10
N ASN A 377 19.17 17.74 -68.14
CA ASN A 377 19.32 18.20 -69.53
C ASN A 377 18.35 19.35 -69.87
N ALA A 378 17.46 19.76 -68.96
CA ALA A 378 16.53 20.85 -69.19
C ALA A 378 17.17 22.24 -69.06
N GLY A 379 18.38 22.35 -68.56
CA GLY A 379 19.12 23.60 -68.44
C GLY A 379 18.51 24.56 -67.41
N LEU A 380 17.73 24.03 -66.43
CA LEU A 380 17.09 24.83 -65.39
C LEU A 380 18.10 25.28 -64.31
N ASN A 381 18.06 26.56 -63.96
CA ASN A 381 18.81 27.07 -62.83
C ASN A 381 18.02 26.84 -61.55
N ILE A 382 18.58 26.03 -60.62
CA ILE A 382 17.92 25.68 -59.34
C ILE A 382 17.73 26.93 -58.44
N ALA A 383 18.62 27.92 -58.56
CA ALA A 383 18.50 29.17 -57.81
C ALA A 383 17.26 29.98 -58.25
N ASP A 384 16.98 29.99 -59.53
CA ASP A 384 15.81 30.70 -60.10
C ASP A 384 14.50 29.98 -59.77
N LEU A 385 14.50 28.65 -59.67
CA LEU A 385 13.36 27.86 -59.23
C LEU A 385 12.97 28.12 -57.76
N ASN A 386 13.93 28.50 -56.89
CA ASN A 386 13.73 28.78 -55.49
C ASN A 386 13.44 30.27 -55.23
N ASP A 387 13.60 31.13 -56.20
CA ASP A 387 13.35 32.57 -56.10
C ASP A 387 11.90 32.90 -56.49
N LEU A 388 11.06 33.02 -55.47
CA LEU A 388 9.62 33.34 -55.63
C LEU A 388 9.38 34.77 -56.17
N SER A 389 10.39 35.61 -56.30
CA SER A 389 10.27 36.95 -56.87
C SER A 389 10.36 37.00 -58.38
N LYS A 390 10.71 35.92 -59.06
CA LYS A 390 10.81 35.81 -60.48
C LYS A 390 9.54 35.27 -61.15
N ASP A 391 8.96 36.09 -62.01
CA ASP A 391 7.76 35.70 -62.76
C ASP A 391 8.05 34.70 -63.90
N PHE A 392 9.30 34.62 -64.38
CA PHE A 392 9.70 33.77 -65.47
C PHE A 392 10.98 32.99 -65.15
N ILE A 393 10.99 31.70 -65.51
CA ILE A 393 12.15 30.80 -65.36
C ILE A 393 12.54 30.30 -66.75
N GLU A 394 13.78 30.49 -67.13
CA GLU A 394 14.32 30.04 -68.43
C GLU A 394 14.71 28.56 -68.36
N ALA A 395 14.28 27.79 -69.36
CA ALA A 395 14.65 26.40 -69.57
C ALA A 395 15.00 26.12 -71.00
N GLN A 396 16.05 25.30 -71.28
CA GLN A 396 16.39 24.85 -72.63
C GLN A 396 15.31 23.90 -73.20
N SER A 397 14.62 23.18 -72.38
CA SER A 397 13.48 22.33 -72.76
C SER A 397 12.40 22.41 -71.68
N VAL A 398 11.19 22.76 -72.11
CA VAL A 398 10.04 22.85 -71.21
C VAL A 398 9.41 21.46 -71.00
N GLU A 399 9.55 20.57 -72.00
CA GLU A 399 8.96 19.24 -71.94
C GLU A 399 9.70 18.35 -70.95
N ASN A 400 9.01 17.88 -69.94
CA ASN A 400 9.57 17.10 -68.82
C ASN A 400 10.69 17.78 -68.01
N ALA A 401 10.73 19.12 -68.01
CA ALA A 401 11.74 19.88 -67.27
C ALA A 401 11.72 19.63 -65.75
N THR A 402 10.52 19.55 -65.19
CA THR A 402 10.27 19.23 -63.78
C THR A 402 9.15 18.22 -63.67
N LYS A 403 9.30 17.24 -62.78
CA LYS A 403 8.24 16.32 -62.41
C LYS A 403 8.07 16.34 -60.87
N PRO A 404 6.85 16.53 -60.36
CA PRO A 404 6.63 16.45 -58.94
C PRO A 404 7.00 15.04 -58.44
N PHE A 405 7.69 14.97 -57.32
CA PHE A 405 7.96 13.69 -56.65
C PHE A 405 6.69 13.24 -55.96
N GLU A 406 6.02 12.27 -56.55
CA GLU A 406 4.81 11.70 -56.01
C GLU A 406 5.16 10.81 -54.81
N THR A 407 4.70 11.19 -53.65
CA THR A 407 4.77 10.38 -52.45
C THR A 407 3.42 9.71 -52.22
N LYS A 408 3.43 8.52 -51.66
CA LYS A 408 2.20 7.81 -51.31
C LYS A 408 1.63 8.34 -50.01
N ASP A 409 0.33 8.55 -49.96
CA ASP A 409 -0.40 8.88 -48.75
C ASP A 409 -0.30 7.76 -47.72
N ILE A 410 -0.54 8.13 -46.45
CA ILE A 410 -0.57 7.17 -45.35
C ILE A 410 -1.70 6.16 -45.59
N ALA A 411 -1.35 4.88 -45.54
CA ALA A 411 -2.37 3.84 -45.66
C ALA A 411 -3.39 3.96 -44.50
N ALA A 412 -4.70 3.93 -44.80
CA ALA A 412 -5.75 3.97 -43.79
C ALA A 412 -5.58 2.88 -42.72
N GLY A 413 -4.98 1.74 -43.07
CA GLY A 413 -4.62 0.67 -42.15
C GLY A 413 -3.66 1.11 -41.03
N ALA A 414 -2.74 2.06 -41.28
CA ALA A 414 -1.83 2.56 -40.25
C ALA A 414 -2.56 3.36 -39.16
N LEU A 415 -3.55 4.18 -39.55
CA LEU A 415 -4.37 4.92 -38.58
C LEU A 415 -5.29 3.99 -37.80
N ASN A 416 -5.86 2.97 -38.44
CA ASN A 416 -6.66 1.96 -37.75
C ASN A 416 -5.81 1.16 -36.76
N MET A 417 -4.58 0.77 -37.11
CA MET A 417 -3.66 0.07 -36.21
C MET A 417 -3.26 0.95 -35.03
N TYR A 418 -3.03 2.25 -35.25
CA TYR A 418 -2.75 3.21 -34.18
C TYR A 418 -3.88 3.24 -33.13
N ASN A 419 -5.13 3.33 -33.57
CA ASN A 419 -6.29 3.32 -32.70
C ASN A 419 -6.50 1.95 -32.02
N ALA A 420 -6.23 0.85 -32.72
CA ALA A 420 -6.29 -0.50 -32.17
C ALA A 420 -5.31 -0.70 -31.02
N LEU A 421 -4.06 -0.24 -31.15
CA LEU A 421 -3.05 -0.31 -30.09
C LEU A 421 -3.43 0.52 -28.86
N ILE A 422 -4.04 1.69 -29.03
CA ILE A 422 -4.56 2.48 -27.90
C ILE A 422 -5.68 1.72 -27.18
N ASN A 423 -6.60 1.11 -27.93
CA ASN A 423 -7.68 0.33 -27.34
C ASN A 423 -7.14 -0.93 -26.63
N GLU A 424 -6.15 -1.61 -27.20
CA GLU A 424 -5.48 -2.75 -26.58
C GLU A 424 -4.87 -2.38 -25.22
N ILE A 425 -4.18 -1.24 -25.11
CA ILE A 425 -3.66 -0.73 -23.83
C ILE A 425 -4.81 -0.52 -22.84
N LYS A 426 -5.90 0.14 -23.25
CA LYS A 426 -7.06 0.40 -22.40
C LYS A 426 -7.73 -0.89 -21.90
N GLU A 427 -7.96 -1.84 -22.81
CA GLU A 427 -8.61 -3.12 -22.46
C GLU A 427 -7.73 -3.97 -21.54
N THR A 428 -6.45 -4.10 -21.86
CA THR A 428 -5.51 -4.92 -21.07
C THR A 428 -5.29 -4.38 -19.67
N THR A 429 -5.29 -3.06 -19.51
CA THR A 429 -5.10 -2.42 -18.19
C THR A 429 -6.41 -2.19 -17.43
N GLY A 430 -7.56 -2.42 -18.09
CA GLY A 430 -8.88 -2.13 -17.52
C GLY A 430 -9.12 -0.64 -17.29
N THR A 431 -8.46 0.24 -18.05
CA THR A 431 -8.65 1.69 -18.00
C THR A 431 -9.71 2.07 -19.03
N ASN A 432 -10.98 1.89 -18.69
CA ASN A 432 -12.10 2.15 -19.60
C ASN A 432 -12.47 3.63 -19.60
N ASP A 433 -13.08 4.11 -20.71
CA ASP A 433 -13.55 5.49 -20.85
C ASP A 433 -14.58 5.84 -19.75
N ALA A 434 -15.38 4.87 -19.28
CA ALA A 434 -16.30 5.02 -18.16
C ALA A 434 -15.59 5.27 -16.81
N SER A 435 -14.43 4.63 -16.57
CA SER A 435 -13.60 4.89 -15.37
C SER A 435 -12.95 6.28 -15.41
N ASN A 436 -12.74 6.81 -16.62
CA ASN A 436 -12.17 8.16 -16.83
C ASN A 436 -13.24 9.27 -16.87
N GLY A 437 -14.49 8.96 -16.51
CA GLY A 437 -15.57 9.94 -16.47
C GLY A 437 -16.20 10.25 -17.83
N ALA A 438 -15.83 9.56 -18.91
CA ALA A 438 -16.48 9.71 -20.20
C ALA A 438 -17.80 8.95 -20.21
N SER A 439 -18.92 9.67 -20.34
CA SER A 439 -20.23 9.04 -20.50
C SER A 439 -20.39 8.52 -21.93
N SER A 440 -20.71 7.22 -22.09
CA SER A 440 -21.17 6.70 -23.37
C SER A 440 -22.51 7.36 -23.74
N ALA A 441 -22.65 7.71 -25.00
CA ALA A 441 -23.87 8.33 -25.52
C ALA A 441 -25.11 7.47 -25.16
N GLY A 442 -26.04 8.06 -24.37
CA GLY A 442 -27.29 7.40 -23.96
C GLY A 442 -27.40 6.99 -22.49
N VAL A 443 -26.34 7.09 -21.70
CA VAL A 443 -26.37 6.81 -20.26
C VAL A 443 -26.49 8.12 -19.48
N THR A 444 -27.68 8.46 -19.01
CA THR A 444 -27.98 9.71 -18.29
C THR A 444 -28.32 9.49 -16.82
N SER A 445 -28.55 8.24 -16.40
CA SER A 445 -28.88 7.91 -15.02
C SER A 445 -27.61 7.78 -14.15
N GLY A 446 -27.55 8.49 -13.02
CA GLY A 446 -26.44 8.41 -12.06
C GLY A 446 -26.17 6.97 -11.58
N SER A 447 -27.22 6.18 -11.36
CA SER A 447 -27.09 4.76 -10.97
C SER A 447 -26.47 3.88 -12.07
N ALA A 448 -26.77 4.14 -13.34
CA ALA A 448 -26.17 3.40 -14.45
C ALA A 448 -24.70 3.78 -14.65
N ILE A 449 -24.33 5.05 -14.47
CA ILE A 449 -22.94 5.51 -14.50
C ILE A 449 -22.15 4.87 -13.36
N ALA A 450 -22.70 4.84 -12.14
CA ALA A 450 -22.08 4.19 -10.99
C ALA A 450 -21.87 2.68 -11.22
N ALA A 451 -22.84 1.98 -11.81
CA ALA A 451 -22.71 0.57 -12.16
C ALA A 451 -21.63 0.30 -13.22
N LEU A 452 -21.48 1.20 -14.21
CA LEU A 452 -20.42 1.11 -15.22
C LEU A 452 -19.04 1.37 -14.61
N GLN A 453 -18.92 2.35 -13.72
CA GLN A 453 -17.68 2.62 -12.98
C GLN A 453 -17.31 1.44 -12.07
N GLU A 454 -18.27 0.85 -11.38
CA GLU A 454 -18.06 -0.33 -10.57
C GLU A 454 -17.64 -1.55 -11.40
N ALA A 455 -18.22 -1.75 -12.56
CA ALA A 455 -17.81 -2.81 -13.49
C ALA A 455 -16.40 -2.58 -14.04
N GLY A 456 -16.02 -1.33 -14.33
CA GLY A 456 -14.69 -0.95 -14.80
C GLY A 456 -13.59 -1.13 -13.75
N GLY A 457 -13.93 -1.01 -12.46
CA GLY A 457 -12.98 -1.09 -11.34
C GLY A 457 -12.57 -2.51 -10.91
N LYS A 458 -12.86 -3.58 -11.67
CA LYS A 458 -12.58 -4.97 -11.24
C LYS A 458 -11.10 -5.23 -10.98
N ILE A 459 -10.21 -4.79 -11.87
CA ILE A 459 -8.76 -4.97 -11.75
C ILE A 459 -8.23 -4.17 -10.55
N SER A 460 -8.66 -2.93 -10.38
CA SER A 460 -8.26 -2.08 -9.25
C SER A 460 -8.70 -2.68 -7.90
N ARG A 461 -9.88 -3.31 -7.85
CA ARG A 461 -10.35 -4.00 -6.63
C ARG A 461 -9.52 -5.23 -6.26
N ASP A 462 -9.03 -5.98 -7.24
CA ASP A 462 -8.16 -7.14 -6.99
C ASP A 462 -6.80 -6.69 -6.48
N ILE A 463 -6.25 -5.63 -7.06
CA ILE A 463 -4.99 -5.00 -6.60
C ILE A 463 -5.13 -4.49 -5.16
N ASN A 464 -6.28 -3.85 -4.84
CA ASN A 464 -6.55 -3.37 -3.48
C ASN A 464 -6.60 -4.50 -2.45
N LYS A 465 -7.20 -5.66 -2.78
CA LYS A 465 -7.23 -6.81 -1.88
C LYS A 465 -5.84 -7.31 -1.52
N SER A 466 -4.93 -7.37 -2.49
CA SER A 466 -3.53 -7.74 -2.26
C SER A 466 -2.87 -6.72 -1.32
N GLY A 467 -3.02 -5.42 -1.59
CA GLY A 467 -2.48 -4.35 -0.74
C GLY A 467 -3.05 -4.37 0.68
N TYR A 468 -4.35 -4.68 0.84
CA TYR A 468 -4.97 -4.79 2.17
C TYR A 468 -4.41 -5.95 3.00
N HIS A 469 -4.03 -7.04 2.36
CA HIS A 469 -3.35 -8.15 3.05
C HIS A 469 -2.02 -7.70 3.64
N ILE A 470 -1.19 -7.04 2.84
CA ILE A 470 0.10 -6.50 3.31
C ILE A 470 -0.11 -5.44 4.40
N PHE A 471 -1.13 -4.58 4.25
CA PHE A 471 -1.47 -3.61 5.29
C PHE A 471 -1.87 -4.27 6.62
N THR A 472 -2.57 -5.41 6.57
CA THR A 472 -2.88 -6.20 7.77
C THR A 472 -1.61 -6.71 8.45
N GLU A 473 -0.63 -7.18 7.68
CA GLU A 473 0.67 -7.62 8.21
C GLU A 473 1.46 -6.46 8.82
N ILE A 474 1.45 -5.29 8.18
CA ILE A 474 2.06 -4.06 8.72
C ILE A 474 1.43 -3.69 10.05
N CYS A 475 0.09 -3.64 10.15
CA CYS A 475 -0.60 -3.33 11.40
C CYS A 475 -0.30 -4.35 12.50
N SER A 476 -0.20 -5.63 12.15
CA SER A 476 0.19 -6.68 13.10
C SER A 476 1.62 -6.48 13.61
N CYS A 477 2.55 -6.11 12.73
CA CYS A 477 3.94 -5.80 13.11
C CYS A 477 4.00 -4.56 14.02
N ILE A 478 3.21 -3.52 13.74
CA ILE A 478 3.12 -2.32 14.59
C ILE A 478 2.67 -2.69 16.01
N ILE A 479 1.64 -3.54 16.16
CA ILE A 479 1.17 -3.99 17.49
C ILE A 479 2.30 -4.70 18.24
N GLU A 480 3.06 -5.56 17.58
CA GLU A 480 4.17 -6.27 18.22
C GLU A 480 5.30 -5.32 18.62
N LEU A 481 5.62 -4.30 17.82
CA LEU A 481 6.58 -3.26 18.20
C LEU A 481 6.07 -2.42 19.38
N MET A 482 4.78 -2.06 19.40
CA MET A 482 4.17 -1.37 20.54
C MET A 482 4.26 -2.22 21.80
N ARG A 483 3.97 -3.53 21.70
CA ARG A 483 4.06 -4.48 22.82
C ARG A 483 5.47 -4.55 23.40
N GLN A 484 6.49 -4.49 22.55
CA GLN A 484 7.88 -4.59 22.98
C GLN A 484 8.43 -3.27 23.54
N PHE A 485 8.10 -2.13 22.93
CA PHE A 485 8.83 -0.87 23.16
C PHE A 485 8.02 0.24 23.83
N TYR A 486 6.67 0.14 23.93
CA TYR A 486 5.86 1.19 24.56
C TYR A 486 5.81 1.02 26.09
N THR A 487 6.99 1.02 26.71
CA THR A 487 7.13 0.83 28.17
C THR A 487 6.70 2.05 28.98
N LEU A 488 6.60 3.22 28.36
CA LEU A 488 6.16 4.46 29.00
C LEU A 488 4.78 4.85 28.46
N PRO A 489 3.87 5.36 29.30
CA PRO A 489 2.56 5.85 28.87
C PRO A 489 2.67 6.95 27.81
N ARG A 490 1.88 6.84 26.76
CA ARG A 490 1.81 7.79 25.65
C ARG A 490 0.42 8.36 25.54
N PHE A 491 0.35 9.66 25.26
CA PHE A 491 -0.90 10.37 25.15
C PHE A 491 -1.29 10.53 23.68
N TYR A 492 -2.44 9.99 23.33
CA TYR A 492 -3.01 10.14 21.99
C TYR A 492 -4.22 11.04 22.07
N ARG A 493 -4.21 12.10 21.26
CA ARG A 493 -5.34 13.00 21.09
C ARG A 493 -6.27 12.41 20.03
N ILE A 494 -7.46 12.03 20.42
CA ILE A 494 -8.48 11.50 19.54
C ILE A 494 -9.67 12.46 19.47
N THR A 495 -10.45 12.34 18.41
CA THR A 495 -11.76 12.99 18.34
C THR A 495 -12.78 11.97 18.78
N GLY A 496 -13.35 12.16 19.98
CA GLY A 496 -14.38 11.30 20.55
C GLY A 496 -15.68 11.33 19.73
N GLU A 497 -16.61 10.44 20.07
CA GLU A 497 -17.92 10.33 19.40
C GLU A 497 -18.71 11.66 19.43
N ASP A 498 -18.51 12.49 20.45
CA ASP A 498 -19.13 13.81 20.62
C ASP A 498 -18.34 14.94 19.91
N ASN A 499 -17.40 14.64 19.04
CA ASN A 499 -16.49 15.61 18.41
C ASN A 499 -15.66 16.44 19.42
N LYS A 500 -15.57 15.96 20.65
CA LYS A 500 -14.70 16.56 21.66
C LYS A 500 -13.33 15.92 21.59
N THR A 501 -12.31 16.73 21.83
CA THR A 501 -10.95 16.23 21.97
C THR A 501 -10.85 15.43 23.26
N GLU A 502 -10.57 14.15 23.11
CA GLU A 502 -10.29 13.22 24.19
C GLU A 502 -8.83 12.79 24.15
N TYR A 503 -8.28 12.43 25.30
CA TYR A 503 -6.90 11.94 25.39
C TYR A 503 -6.97 10.51 25.92
N ILE A 504 -6.28 9.61 25.21
CA ILE A 504 -6.12 8.21 25.62
C ILE A 504 -4.68 8.01 26.05
N ASP A 505 -4.51 7.43 27.23
CA ASP A 505 -3.22 6.95 27.72
C ASP A 505 -3.02 5.53 27.25
N PHE A 506 -1.92 5.28 26.57
CA PHE A 506 -1.62 3.97 26.00
C PHE A 506 -0.20 3.55 26.33
N ASP A 507 -0.04 2.36 26.87
CA ASP A 507 1.24 1.70 27.11
C ASP A 507 1.16 0.20 26.78
N ASN A 508 2.29 -0.51 26.89
CA ASN A 508 2.34 -1.93 26.55
C ASN A 508 1.61 -2.83 27.56
N SER A 509 1.29 -2.35 28.77
CA SER A 509 0.56 -3.13 29.77
C SER A 509 -0.85 -3.50 29.29
N GLN A 510 -1.44 -2.67 28.43
CA GLN A 510 -2.74 -2.88 27.84
C GLN A 510 -2.72 -3.96 26.73
N LEU A 511 -1.55 -4.23 26.16
CA LEU A 511 -1.32 -5.32 25.21
C LEU A 511 -0.84 -6.61 25.86
N MET A 512 -0.62 -6.59 27.21
CA MET A 512 -0.26 -7.74 28.03
C MET A 512 -1.28 -7.80 29.18
N LYS A 513 -2.13 -8.83 29.19
CA LYS A 513 -3.10 -9.03 30.28
C LYS A 513 -2.67 -10.16 31.18
N GLN A 514 -2.74 -9.94 32.47
CA GLN A 514 -2.53 -11.00 33.45
C GLN A 514 -3.77 -11.88 33.55
N GLN A 515 -3.61 -13.18 33.37
CA GLN A 515 -4.64 -14.18 33.62
C GLN A 515 -4.20 -15.09 34.77
N THR A 516 -5.17 -15.54 35.54
CA THR A 516 -4.94 -16.52 36.58
C THR A 516 -5.43 -17.87 36.11
N ASP A 517 -4.56 -18.86 36.11
CA ASP A 517 -4.88 -20.26 35.82
C ASP A 517 -5.79 -20.87 36.89
N GLU A 518 -6.44 -22.01 36.58
CA GLU A 518 -7.23 -22.80 37.55
C GLU A 518 -6.43 -23.19 38.78
N SER A 519 -5.11 -23.24 38.68
CA SER A 519 -4.17 -23.48 39.80
C SER A 519 -3.84 -22.24 40.62
N GLY A 520 -4.30 -21.05 40.23
CA GLY A 520 -4.03 -19.78 40.92
C GLY A 520 -2.70 -19.14 40.53
N GLN A 521 -2.00 -19.65 39.49
CA GLN A 521 -0.80 -19.00 38.93
C GLN A 521 -1.20 -17.88 38.00
N ILE A 522 -0.52 -16.73 38.16
CA ILE A 522 -0.67 -15.55 37.31
C ILE A 522 0.31 -15.67 36.15
N PHE A 523 -0.19 -15.56 34.92
CA PHE A 523 0.65 -15.51 33.72
C PHE A 523 0.21 -14.37 32.80
N ASP A 524 1.12 -13.86 32.01
CA ASP A 524 0.84 -12.80 31.05
C ASP A 524 0.25 -13.41 29.77
N ARG A 525 -0.99 -13.03 29.46
CA ARG A 525 -1.67 -13.38 28.23
C ARG A 525 -1.48 -12.28 27.19
N MET A 526 -1.03 -12.63 25.99
CA MET A 526 -0.98 -11.71 24.87
C MET A 526 -2.31 -11.69 24.13
N PRO A 527 -3.06 -10.56 24.14
CA PRO A 527 -4.29 -10.43 23.36
C PRO A 527 -4.04 -10.63 21.86
N ILE A 528 -4.94 -11.36 21.20
CA ILE A 528 -4.89 -11.63 19.76
C ILE A 528 -6.09 -10.94 19.10
N PHE A 529 -5.82 -10.17 18.05
CA PHE A 529 -6.82 -9.41 17.32
C PHE A 529 -6.95 -9.94 15.88
N ASP A 530 -8.19 -9.97 15.39
CA ASP A 530 -8.45 -10.11 13.96
C ASP A 530 -8.48 -8.70 13.34
N ILE A 531 -7.64 -8.48 12.35
CA ILE A 531 -7.54 -7.18 11.69
C ILE A 531 -8.35 -7.25 10.40
N LYS A 532 -9.40 -6.43 10.29
CA LYS A 532 -10.15 -6.21 9.07
C LYS A 532 -9.78 -4.85 8.50
N VAL A 533 -9.65 -4.78 7.19
CA VAL A 533 -9.39 -3.51 6.51
C VAL A 533 -10.68 -3.02 5.91
N LYS A 534 -11.06 -1.78 6.23
CA LYS A 534 -12.11 -1.03 5.55
C LYS A 534 -11.47 -0.11 4.52
N ALA A 535 -12.08 0.01 3.35
CA ALA A 535 -11.70 1.05 2.40
C ALA A 535 -12.35 2.37 2.82
N GLN A 536 -11.56 3.38 3.07
CA GLN A 536 -12.05 4.76 3.17
C GLN A 536 -12.41 5.22 1.76
N LYS A 537 -13.70 5.20 1.42
CA LYS A 537 -14.15 5.68 0.11
C LYS A 537 -14.08 7.21 0.09
N ALA A 538 -12.98 7.75 -0.37
CA ALA A 538 -12.77 9.19 -0.49
C ALA A 538 -13.41 9.78 -1.77
N SER A 539 -13.97 8.95 -2.65
CA SER A 539 -14.58 9.43 -3.89
C SER A 539 -15.83 10.29 -3.62
N PRO A 540 -15.84 11.56 -4.07
CA PRO A 540 -17.01 12.44 -3.92
C PRO A 540 -18.29 11.85 -4.51
N PHE A 541 -18.18 11.03 -5.57
CA PHE A 541 -19.32 10.36 -6.20
C PHE A 541 -19.89 9.24 -5.32
N ALA A 542 -19.06 8.45 -4.66
CA ALA A 542 -19.51 7.42 -3.73
C ALA A 542 -20.21 8.05 -2.53
N THR A 543 -19.70 9.17 -2.02
CA THR A 543 -20.29 9.96 -0.95
C THR A 543 -21.65 10.54 -1.39
N ALA A 544 -21.73 11.13 -2.58
CA ALA A 544 -22.97 11.67 -3.11
C ALA A 544 -24.03 10.58 -3.34
N ALA A 545 -23.64 9.43 -3.89
CA ALA A 545 -24.54 8.29 -4.10
C ALA A 545 -25.04 7.69 -2.78
N SER A 546 -24.18 7.59 -1.77
CA SER A 546 -24.56 7.16 -0.42
C SER A 546 -25.53 8.13 0.23
N ASN A 547 -25.26 9.44 0.13
CA ASN A 547 -26.14 10.48 0.66
C ASN A 547 -27.51 10.47 -0.04
N GLU A 548 -27.54 10.29 -1.37
CA GLU A 548 -28.79 10.18 -2.13
C GLU A 548 -29.58 8.93 -1.74
N MET A 549 -28.91 7.79 -1.57
CA MET A 549 -29.53 6.56 -1.10
C MET A 549 -30.16 6.73 0.29
N MET A 550 -29.44 7.33 1.23
CA MET A 550 -29.94 7.61 2.59
C MET A 550 -31.11 8.59 2.59
N MET A 551 -31.03 9.64 1.77
CA MET A 551 -32.14 10.57 1.57
C MET A 551 -33.39 9.87 0.98
N ASN A 552 -33.20 8.94 0.07
CA ASN A 552 -34.29 8.19 -0.53
C ASN A 552 -34.93 7.22 0.50
N LEU A 553 -34.12 6.53 1.30
CA LEU A 553 -34.61 5.68 2.40
C LEU A 553 -35.39 6.50 3.43
N TYR A 554 -34.91 7.69 3.78
CA TYR A 554 -35.62 8.61 4.66
C TYR A 554 -36.98 9.06 4.06
N LYS A 555 -37.01 9.45 2.78
CA LYS A 555 -38.23 9.83 2.04
C LYS A 555 -39.24 8.68 1.92
N LEU A 556 -38.77 7.44 1.77
CA LEU A 556 -39.62 6.25 1.71
C LEU A 556 -40.20 5.83 3.07
N GLY A 557 -39.84 6.56 4.15
CA GLY A 557 -40.37 6.30 5.50
C GLY A 557 -39.75 5.11 6.21
N PHE A 558 -38.60 4.60 5.72
CA PHE A 558 -37.84 3.57 6.45
C PHE A 558 -37.41 4.06 7.83
N PHE A 559 -37.19 5.36 7.93
CA PHE A 559 -36.94 6.03 9.22
C PHE A 559 -38.16 6.88 9.55
N ASN A 560 -38.80 6.66 10.70
CA ASN A 560 -39.96 7.45 11.06
C ASN A 560 -39.56 8.93 11.27
N PRO A 561 -40.06 9.88 10.45
CA PRO A 561 -39.60 11.27 10.50
C PRO A 561 -39.99 12.01 11.78
N GLN A 562 -40.84 11.42 12.60
CA GLN A 562 -41.28 12.00 13.88
C GLN A 562 -40.35 11.66 15.06
N ASN A 563 -39.41 10.72 14.88
CA ASN A 563 -38.48 10.33 15.92
C ASN A 563 -37.07 10.88 15.61
N ALA A 564 -36.50 11.62 16.54
CA ALA A 564 -35.15 12.17 16.43
C ALA A 564 -34.09 11.06 16.23
N ASP A 565 -34.27 9.89 16.81
CA ASP A 565 -33.42 8.72 16.66
C ASP A 565 -33.34 8.25 15.21
N SER A 566 -34.47 8.26 14.47
CA SER A 566 -34.52 7.89 13.06
C SER A 566 -33.76 8.90 12.18
N ALA A 567 -33.82 10.18 12.53
CA ALA A 567 -33.06 11.21 11.84
C ALA A 567 -31.55 11.09 12.10
N LEU A 568 -31.14 10.72 13.32
CA LEU A 568 -29.75 10.46 13.68
C LEU A 568 -29.20 9.25 12.91
N ILE A 569 -29.94 8.14 12.83
CA ILE A 569 -29.56 6.94 12.07
C ILE A 569 -29.38 7.28 10.57
N ALA A 570 -30.30 8.10 10.01
CA ALA A 570 -30.17 8.53 8.62
C ALA A 570 -28.93 9.42 8.41
N LEU A 571 -28.63 10.33 9.36
CA LEU A 571 -27.46 11.20 9.33
C LEU A 571 -26.17 10.42 9.53
N GLU A 572 -26.16 9.38 10.36
CA GLU A 572 -24.98 8.54 10.57
C GLU A 572 -24.45 7.92 9.26
N GLY A 573 -25.36 7.51 8.38
CA GLY A 573 -25.02 7.00 7.07
C GLY A 573 -24.68 8.06 6.01
N MET A 574 -24.81 9.36 6.32
CA MET A 574 -24.49 10.46 5.39
C MET A 574 -23.13 11.08 5.73
N SER A 575 -22.45 11.63 4.70
CA SER A 575 -21.21 12.37 4.87
C SER A 575 -21.33 13.72 4.16
N PHE A 576 -21.31 14.83 4.93
CA PHE A 576 -21.33 16.20 4.42
C PHE A 576 -20.72 17.16 5.45
N GLU A 577 -20.27 18.32 4.98
CA GLU A 577 -19.68 19.33 5.85
C GLU A 577 -20.72 19.92 6.83
N GLY A 578 -20.39 19.92 8.11
CA GLY A 578 -21.27 20.40 9.18
C GLY A 578 -22.23 19.34 9.76
N LYS A 579 -22.09 18.05 9.40
CA LYS A 579 -22.87 16.93 9.91
C LYS A 579 -22.97 16.92 11.44
N THR A 580 -21.83 17.06 12.10
CA THR A 580 -21.72 17.08 13.57
C THR A 580 -22.52 18.17 14.25
N LYS A 581 -22.58 19.39 13.65
CA LYS A 581 -23.44 20.45 14.15
C LYS A 581 -24.92 20.11 14.07
N VAL A 582 -25.33 19.42 13.01
CA VAL A 582 -26.72 18.99 12.82
C VAL A 582 -27.06 17.89 13.82
N GLU A 583 -26.18 16.93 14.05
CA GLU A 583 -26.34 15.87 15.07
C GLU A 583 -26.44 16.45 16.47
N GLU A 584 -25.59 17.41 16.85
CA GLU A 584 -25.66 18.10 18.14
C GLU A 584 -26.98 18.86 18.32
N MET A 585 -27.48 19.52 17.27
CA MET A 585 -28.77 20.23 17.32
C MET A 585 -29.93 19.27 17.52
N ILE A 586 -29.93 18.10 16.88
CA ILE A 586 -30.97 17.08 17.05
C ILE A 586 -30.89 16.48 18.44
N LYS A 587 -29.70 16.13 18.92
CA LYS A 587 -29.50 15.63 20.30
C LYS A 587 -29.97 16.65 21.37
N LYS A 588 -29.67 17.93 21.17
CA LYS A 588 -30.17 19.00 22.08
C LYS A 588 -31.70 19.12 22.08
N ASN A 589 -32.32 19.04 20.93
CA ASN A 589 -33.79 19.09 20.82
C ASN A 589 -34.44 17.89 21.50
N GLN A 590 -33.87 16.68 21.35
CA GLN A 590 -34.31 15.46 22.03
C GLN A 590 -34.22 15.59 23.55
N THR A 591 -33.12 16.13 24.09
CA THR A 591 -32.93 16.37 25.52
C THR A 591 -33.94 17.40 26.02
N LEU A 592 -34.26 18.44 25.22
CA LEU A 592 -35.24 19.46 25.59
C LEU A 592 -36.67 18.88 25.61
N GLU A 593 -37.06 18.07 24.64
CA GLU A 593 -38.36 17.36 24.65
C GLU A 593 -38.51 16.42 25.85
N GLN A 594 -37.48 15.64 26.15
CA GLN A 594 -37.47 14.76 27.31
C GLN A 594 -37.64 15.55 28.62
N THR A 595 -36.94 16.68 28.76
CA THR A 595 -37.05 17.57 29.92
C THR A 595 -38.44 18.19 30.02
N VAL A 596 -39.05 18.59 28.91
CA VAL A 596 -40.42 19.11 28.87
C VAL A 596 -41.43 18.03 29.25
N GLN A 597 -41.24 16.80 28.77
CA GLN A 597 -42.11 15.65 29.13
C GLN A 597 -41.99 15.30 30.63
N GLU A 598 -40.78 15.30 31.16
CA GLU A 598 -40.57 15.09 32.61
C GLU A 598 -41.20 16.19 33.47
N LEU A 599 -41.07 17.46 33.04
CA LEU A 599 -41.71 18.59 33.71
C LEU A 599 -43.24 18.51 33.63
N TYR A 600 -43.79 18.10 32.48
CA TYR A 600 -45.21 17.87 32.32
C TYR A 600 -45.72 16.77 33.25
N ASN A 601 -45.04 15.62 33.29
CA ASN A 601 -45.39 14.51 34.18
C ASN A 601 -45.26 14.90 35.65
N LYS A 602 -44.22 15.65 36.03
CA LYS A 602 -44.09 16.20 37.40
C LYS A 602 -45.22 17.17 37.74
N ASN A 603 -45.60 18.05 36.82
CA ASN A 603 -46.72 18.96 37.02
C ASN A 603 -48.06 18.21 37.19
N GLN A 604 -48.27 17.15 36.42
CA GLN A 604 -49.45 16.31 36.49
C GLN A 604 -49.51 15.58 37.87
N MET A 605 -48.40 14.97 38.29
CA MET A 605 -48.32 14.37 39.66
C MET A 605 -48.53 15.40 40.76
N MET A 606 -48.01 16.61 40.62
CA MET A 606 -48.18 17.67 41.60
C MET A 606 -49.62 18.16 41.66
N SER A 607 -50.31 18.26 40.50
CA SER A 607 -51.73 18.61 40.43
C SER A 607 -52.63 17.53 41.06
N GLU A 608 -52.29 16.24 40.82
CA GLU A 608 -52.99 15.13 41.48
C GLU A 608 -52.80 15.10 43.03
N MET A 609 -51.56 15.39 43.48
CA MET A 609 -51.28 15.51 44.94
C MET A 609 -51.98 16.70 45.52
N LEU A 610 -52.13 17.83 44.84
CA LEU A 610 -52.89 18.99 45.31
C LEU A 610 -54.39 18.71 45.37
N ALA A 611 -54.95 18.07 44.32
CA ALA A 611 -56.36 17.65 44.30
C ALA A 611 -56.69 16.66 45.41
N ASN A 612 -55.77 15.70 45.64
CA ASN A 612 -55.93 14.79 46.80
C ASN A 612 -55.81 15.51 48.16
N LYS A 613 -54.96 16.51 48.28
CA LYS A 613 -54.84 17.34 49.48
C LYS A 613 -56.09 18.20 49.71
N GLU A 614 -56.69 18.76 48.65
CA GLU A 614 -57.94 19.52 48.72
C GLU A 614 -59.14 18.61 49.06
N ALA A 615 -59.20 17.39 48.48
CA ALA A 615 -60.19 16.39 48.79
C ALA A 615 -60.12 15.94 50.26
N VAL A 616 -58.92 15.83 50.82
CA VAL A 616 -58.75 15.51 52.29
C VAL A 616 -59.11 16.68 53.17
N ASN A 617 -58.90 17.94 52.72
CA ASN A 617 -59.30 19.14 53.51
C ASN A 617 -60.79 19.45 53.43
N GLN A 618 -61.54 19.02 52.41
CA GLN A 618 -62.97 19.26 52.29
C GLN A 618 -63.85 18.25 53.05
N ASN A 619 -63.29 17.11 53.57
CA ASN A 619 -64.03 16.14 54.34
C ASN A 619 -63.26 15.65 55.60
N PRO A 620 -63.03 16.52 56.57
CA PRO A 620 -62.30 16.12 57.81
C PRO A 620 -63.03 15.08 58.68
N MET A 621 -64.35 14.84 58.47
CA MET A 621 -65.12 13.83 59.23
C MET A 621 -64.95 12.41 58.66
N GLN A 622 -64.75 12.21 57.37
CA GLN A 622 -64.51 10.88 56.76
C GLN A 622 -63.09 10.36 57.03
N ALA A 623 -62.10 11.24 57.09
CA ALA A 623 -60.71 10.86 57.40
C ALA A 623 -60.58 10.35 58.84
N ARG A 624 -61.42 10.85 59.79
CA ARG A 624 -61.41 10.42 61.20
C ARG A 624 -62.05 9.04 61.37
N ASN A 625 -63.04 8.70 60.57
CA ASN A 625 -63.71 7.39 60.65
C ASN A 625 -62.85 6.26 60.01
N ASN A 626 -62.11 6.52 59.01
CA ASN A 626 -61.19 5.53 58.41
C ASN A 626 -59.92 5.26 59.25
N ALA A 627 -59.49 6.23 60.05
CA ALA A 627 -58.39 6.06 61.00
C ALA A 627 -58.80 5.21 62.23
N VAL A 628 -60.07 5.23 62.58
CA VAL A 628 -60.62 4.43 63.72
C VAL A 628 -60.91 2.98 63.29
N MET A 629 -61.22 2.73 62.04
CA MET A 629 -61.50 1.36 61.55
C MET A 629 -60.23 0.55 61.25
N ASN A 630 -59.10 1.19 60.97
CA ASN A 630 -57.84 0.50 60.67
C ASN A 630 -56.89 0.37 61.89
N GLY A 631 -57.34 0.83 63.10
CA GLY A 631 -56.53 0.76 64.30
C GLY A 631 -56.81 -0.44 65.23
N GLY A 632 -57.54 -1.42 64.74
CA GLY A 632 -57.97 -2.55 65.58
C GLY A 632 -57.65 -3.93 65.03
N ALA A 633 -56.38 -4.21 64.75
CA ALA A 633 -55.87 -5.59 64.63
C ALA A 633 -54.34 -5.59 64.58
N ALA A 634 -53.72 -5.53 65.75
CA ALA A 634 -52.37 -6.08 65.96
C ALA A 634 -52.18 -6.20 67.51
N VAL A 635 -52.48 -7.35 67.98
CA VAL A 635 -51.80 -8.01 69.10
C VAL A 635 -51.27 -9.31 68.61
#